data_16b34ba63adeb82470728fbf8aa14d3d
#
_entry.id   16b34ba63adeb82470728fbf8aa14d3d
#
_cell.length_a   1.000
_cell.length_b   1.000
_cell.length_c   1.000
_cell.angle_alpha   90.00
_cell.angle_beta   90.00
_cell.angle_gamma   90.00
#
_symmetry.space_group_name_H-M   'P 1'
#
loop_
_entity.id
_entity.type
_entity.pdbx_description
1 polymer ?
#
loop_
_entity_poly.entity_id
_entity_poly.type
_entity_poly.pdbx_seq_one_letter_code
_entity_poly.pdbx_strand_id
1 'polypeptide(L)'
;MSKGRSFIPIAKPWLGEAEAEAAKRPILAGWVTQGPEVAAFEQDFAIYVGASHACAVSNCTTALHLALLAVGIKPGDEVIT
;
A
#
# COMPACT_ATOMS: atom_id res chain seq x y z
N MET A 1 29.62 5.01 17.57
CA MET A 1 29.43 5.50 16.21
C MET A 1 30.76 5.95 15.61
N SER A 2 31.03 5.56 14.41
CA SER A 2 32.30 5.90 13.78
C SER A 2 32.31 7.33 13.30
N LYS A 3 33.40 8.07 13.62
CA LYS A 3 33.58 9.42 13.09
C LYS A 3 33.85 9.36 11.60
N GLY A 4 33.30 10.30 10.85
CA GLY A 4 33.52 10.42 9.42
C GLY A 4 32.81 9.37 8.58
N ARG A 5 31.96 8.55 9.17
CA ARG A 5 31.14 7.60 8.44
C ARG A 5 29.70 8.06 8.42
N SER A 6 29.09 7.98 7.24
CA SER A 6 27.66 8.17 7.11
C SER A 6 26.93 6.90 7.50
N PHE A 7 25.86 7.04 8.25
CA PHE A 7 24.95 5.94 8.53
C PHE A 7 23.96 5.84 7.36
N ILE A 8 23.90 4.68 6.72
CA ILE A 8 22.98 4.43 5.64
C ILE A 8 21.92 3.43 6.13
N PRO A 9 20.72 3.89 6.44
CA PRO A 9 19.67 2.97 6.89
C PRO A 9 19.15 2.13 5.73
N ILE A 10 18.58 0.97 6.05
CA ILE A 10 17.93 0.11 5.06
C ILE A 10 16.76 0.84 4.42
N ALA A 11 16.03 1.60 5.23
CA ALA A 11 14.93 2.43 4.76
C ALA A 11 14.88 3.72 5.56
N LYS A 12 14.51 4.79 4.90
CA LYS A 12 14.27 6.08 5.55
C LYS A 12 12.90 6.56 5.10
N PRO A 13 11.88 6.49 5.95
CA PRO A 13 10.54 6.92 5.59
C PRO A 13 10.52 8.42 5.24
N TRP A 14 9.83 8.75 4.19
CA TRP A 14 9.56 10.14 3.82
C TRP A 14 8.15 10.49 4.26
N LEU A 15 7.99 10.68 5.56
CA LEU A 15 6.72 10.94 6.20
C LEU A 15 6.80 12.26 6.99
N GLY A 16 5.70 12.97 7.05
CA GLY A 16 5.62 14.25 7.74
C GLY A 16 4.24 14.48 8.35
N GLU A 17 3.95 15.75 8.61
CA GLU A 17 2.70 16.14 9.26
C GLU A 17 1.46 15.77 8.47
N ALA A 18 1.51 15.86 7.13
CA ALA A 18 0.36 15.52 6.30
C ALA A 18 -0.02 14.05 6.46
N GLU A 19 0.96 13.16 6.48
CA GLU A 19 0.75 11.73 6.67
C GLU A 19 0.27 11.44 8.09
N ALA A 20 0.84 12.11 9.08
CA ALA A 20 0.43 11.95 10.48
C ALA A 20 -1.04 12.38 10.68
N GLU A 21 -1.45 13.51 10.11
CA GLU A 21 -2.83 13.96 10.19
C GLU A 21 -3.78 13.02 9.47
N ALA A 22 -3.38 12.48 8.34
CA ALA A 22 -4.18 11.50 7.60
C ALA A 22 -4.42 10.22 8.42
N ALA A 23 -3.40 9.75 9.14
CA ALA A 23 -3.52 8.58 10.01
C ALA A 23 -4.33 8.87 11.26
N LYS A 24 -4.29 10.10 11.76
CA LYS A 24 -5.01 10.52 12.95
C LYS A 24 -6.52 10.50 12.75
N ARG A 25 -6.99 10.91 11.59
CA ARG A 25 -8.44 11.04 11.33
C ARG A 25 -9.21 9.73 11.56
N PRO A 26 -8.84 8.58 10.96
CA PRO A 26 -9.60 7.35 11.21
C PRO A 26 -9.47 6.86 12.64
N ILE A 27 -8.34 7.11 13.29
CA ILE A 27 -8.15 6.72 14.70
C ILE A 27 -9.14 7.46 15.58
N LEU A 28 -9.24 8.79 15.41
CA LEU A 28 -10.16 9.60 16.22
C LEU A 28 -11.62 9.31 15.89
N ALA A 29 -11.91 8.95 14.63
CA ALA A 29 -13.27 8.57 14.23
C ALA A 29 -13.65 7.18 14.71
N GLY A 30 -12.71 6.40 15.23
CA GLY A 30 -12.97 5.02 15.66
C GLY A 30 -13.07 4.01 14.53
N TRP A 31 -12.68 4.39 13.31
CA TRP A 31 -12.80 3.51 12.15
C TRP A 31 -11.42 3.05 11.70
N VAL A 32 -10.88 2.05 12.40
CA VAL A 32 -9.50 1.57 12.21
C VAL A 32 -9.40 0.35 11.29
N THR A 33 -10.51 -0.12 10.75
CA THR A 33 -10.54 -1.16 9.73
C THR A 33 -10.95 -0.55 8.39
N GLN A 34 -11.32 -1.37 7.40
CA GLN A 34 -11.77 -0.83 6.13
C GLN A 34 -12.95 0.11 6.33
N GLY A 35 -12.88 1.28 5.70
CA GLY A 35 -13.90 2.30 5.85
C GLY A 35 -13.68 3.43 4.85
N PRO A 36 -14.15 4.65 5.17
CA PRO A 36 -14.09 5.77 4.23
C PRO A 36 -12.68 6.10 3.73
N GLU A 37 -11.65 5.99 4.60
CA GLU A 37 -10.28 6.29 4.19
C GLU A 37 -9.75 5.28 3.18
N VAL A 38 -10.07 3.99 3.36
CA VAL A 38 -9.68 2.95 2.41
C VAL A 38 -10.39 3.15 1.07
N ALA A 39 -11.69 3.46 1.09
CA ALA A 39 -12.45 3.72 -0.12
C ALA A 39 -11.88 4.92 -0.89
N ALA A 40 -11.53 5.99 -0.18
CA ALA A 40 -10.92 7.17 -0.77
C ALA A 40 -9.55 6.85 -1.37
N PHE A 41 -8.74 6.07 -0.68
CA PHE A 41 -7.43 5.64 -1.18
C PHE A 41 -7.58 4.81 -2.46
N GLU A 42 -8.50 3.86 -2.48
CA GLU A 42 -8.73 3.03 -3.66
C GLU A 42 -9.11 3.86 -4.87
N GLN A 43 -10.00 4.83 -4.67
CA GLN A 43 -10.43 5.72 -5.73
C GLN A 43 -9.29 6.59 -6.25
N ASP A 44 -8.55 7.22 -5.35
CA ASP A 44 -7.44 8.09 -5.71
C ASP A 44 -6.33 7.30 -6.41
N PHE A 45 -6.03 6.10 -5.92
CA PHE A 45 -5.00 5.27 -6.52
C PHE A 45 -5.40 4.81 -7.93
N ALA A 46 -6.66 4.41 -8.12
CA ALA A 46 -7.15 4.03 -9.44
C ALA A 46 -6.99 5.17 -10.44
N ILE A 47 -7.36 6.39 -10.04
CA ILE A 47 -7.20 7.58 -10.88
C ILE A 47 -5.73 7.83 -11.19
N TYR A 48 -4.86 7.75 -10.18
CA TYR A 48 -3.44 8.04 -10.35
C TYR A 48 -2.76 7.11 -11.35
N VAL A 49 -3.09 5.82 -11.31
CA VAL A 49 -2.51 4.82 -12.22
C VAL A 49 -3.30 4.62 -13.52
N GLY A 50 -4.43 5.30 -13.67
CA GLY A 50 -5.25 5.17 -14.88
C GLY A 50 -6.06 3.89 -14.95
N ALA A 51 -6.35 3.26 -13.82
CA ALA A 51 -7.16 2.05 -13.76
C ALA A 51 -8.63 2.40 -13.50
N SER A 52 -9.53 1.49 -13.87
CA SER A 52 -10.95 1.66 -13.57
C SER A 52 -11.26 1.44 -12.10
N HIS A 53 -10.53 0.54 -11.47
CA HIS A 53 -10.74 0.16 -10.07
C HIS A 53 -9.42 -0.12 -9.39
N ALA A 54 -9.42 -0.01 -8.06
CA ALA A 54 -8.32 -0.44 -7.21
C ALA A 54 -8.91 -1.10 -5.96
N CYS A 55 -8.19 -2.06 -5.41
CA CYS A 55 -8.60 -2.77 -4.20
C CYS A 55 -7.44 -2.83 -3.23
N ALA A 56 -7.61 -2.24 -2.06
CA ALA A 56 -6.60 -2.28 -1.02
C ALA A 56 -6.69 -3.59 -0.26
N VAL A 57 -5.54 -4.17 0.03
CA VAL A 57 -5.43 -5.43 0.76
C VAL A 57 -4.44 -5.28 1.91
N SER A 58 -4.35 -6.29 2.76
CA SER A 58 -3.61 -6.19 4.01
C SER A 58 -2.09 -6.11 3.84
N ASN A 59 -1.55 -6.66 2.75
CA ASN A 59 -0.11 -6.65 2.48
C ASN A 59 0.17 -6.99 1.02
N CYS A 60 1.43 -6.82 0.62
CA CYS A 60 1.86 -7.04 -0.75
C CYS A 60 1.77 -8.52 -1.18
N THR A 61 2.05 -9.44 -0.27
CA THR A 61 1.95 -10.88 -0.57
C THR A 61 0.52 -11.24 -0.95
N THR A 62 -0.47 -10.74 -0.20
CA THR A 62 -1.87 -10.93 -0.52
C THR A 62 -2.23 -10.28 -1.85
N ALA A 63 -1.71 -9.09 -2.13
CA ALA A 63 -1.95 -8.38 -3.39
C ALA A 63 -1.44 -9.18 -4.59
N LEU A 64 -0.23 -9.72 -4.50
CA LEU A 64 0.36 -10.54 -5.56
C LEU A 64 -0.46 -11.80 -5.82
N HIS A 65 -0.88 -12.47 -4.75
CA HIS A 65 -1.69 -13.68 -4.86
C HIS A 65 -3.04 -13.38 -5.53
N LEU A 66 -3.73 -12.34 -5.08
CA LEU A 66 -5.02 -11.96 -5.66
C LEU A 66 -4.88 -11.51 -7.12
N ALA A 67 -3.79 -10.82 -7.46
CA ALA A 67 -3.55 -10.39 -8.84
C ALA A 67 -3.42 -11.60 -9.77
N LEU A 68 -2.69 -12.64 -9.36
CA LEU A 68 -2.54 -13.85 -10.14
C LEU A 68 -3.89 -14.58 -10.32
N LEU A 69 -4.67 -14.66 -9.25
CA LEU A 69 -6.01 -15.25 -9.33
C LEU A 69 -6.93 -14.46 -10.26
N ALA A 70 -6.86 -13.12 -10.17
CA ALA A 70 -7.71 -12.23 -10.96
C ALA A 70 -7.46 -12.38 -12.47
N VAL A 71 -6.22 -12.63 -12.88
CA VAL A 71 -5.89 -12.83 -14.31
C VAL A 71 -6.03 -14.27 -14.76
N GLY A 72 -6.48 -15.17 -13.89
CA GLY A 72 -6.79 -16.56 -14.24
C GLY A 72 -5.62 -17.50 -14.28
N ILE A 73 -4.53 -17.19 -13.59
CA ILE A 73 -3.36 -18.10 -13.53
C ILE A 73 -3.74 -19.38 -12.80
N LYS A 74 -3.34 -20.50 -13.37
CA LYS A 74 -3.65 -21.86 -12.88
C LYS A 74 -2.37 -22.64 -12.66
N PRO A 75 -2.42 -23.74 -11.90
CA PRO A 75 -1.26 -24.62 -11.75
C PRO A 75 -0.71 -25.04 -13.12
N GLY A 76 0.58 -24.96 -13.29
CA GLY A 76 1.26 -25.27 -14.55
C GLY A 76 1.49 -24.06 -15.45
N ASP A 77 0.86 -22.92 -15.19
CA ASP A 77 1.09 -21.71 -15.97
C ASP A 77 2.44 -21.08 -15.60
N GLU A 78 3.04 -20.42 -16.57
CA GLU A 78 4.30 -19.71 -16.37
C GLU A 78 4.06 -18.24 -16.09
N VAL A 79 4.85 -17.68 -15.17
CA VAL A 79 4.80 -16.26 -14.81
C VAL A 79 6.22 -15.72 -14.89
N ILE A 80 6.39 -14.66 -15.67
CA ILE A 80 7.68 -13.98 -15.78
C ILE A 80 7.81 -12.97 -14.66
N THR A 81 8.85 -13.08 -13.87
CA THR A 81 9.11 -12.18 -12.73
C THR A 81 10.47 -11.50 -12.84
#